data_59f4fad4a98208ae5b87a3f17f454192
#
_entry.id   59f4fad4a98208ae5b87a3f17f454192
#
_cell.length_a   1.000
_cell.length_b   1.000
_cell.length_c   1.000
_cell.angle_alpha   90.00
_cell.angle_beta   90.00
_cell.angle_gamma   90.00
#
_symmetry.space_group_name_H-M   'P 1'
#
loop_
_entity.id
_entity.type
_entity.pdbx_description
1 polymer ?
#
loop_
_entity_poly.entity_id
_entity_poly.type
_entity_poly.pdbx_seq_one_letter_code
_entity_poly.pdbx_strand_id
1 'polypeptide(L)'
;MALALGSLAASILDPGLSLLIEFPFERRYVVSIVRVSLVVSLTAVALSTLVSVPVAMAVGYADFPGKGLVVAVINTGMGLPSVVVGLVVLFAVSNQGPLGTFDLVFTPTAMILSQTVLATPVITAVSLAAVTSVDDGVVDAAYAMGGTRLDRLLVTGKEARYGILTAVLAGLGRAISEVGSVLIVGGNIARADGTSVTRTLTTAIQLEARQGRYGLALTLGAVLVALVLFINGVLLRLGGGRT
;
A
#
# COMPACT_ATOMS: atom_id res chain seq x y z
N MET A 1 24.78 -15.45 35.75
CA MET A 1 24.62 -15.21 34.30
C MET A 1 23.16 -15.11 33.87
N ALA A 2 22.24 -15.95 34.33
CA ALA A 2 20.81 -15.85 34.01
C ALA A 2 20.10 -14.58 34.56
N LEU A 3 20.46 -14.12 35.74
CA LEU A 3 19.91 -12.88 36.33
C LEU A 3 20.37 -11.59 35.64
N ALA A 4 21.59 -11.60 35.07
CA ALA A 4 22.11 -10.45 34.30
C ALA A 4 21.46 -10.32 32.92
N LEU A 5 21.11 -11.44 32.28
CA LEU A 5 20.38 -11.45 31.00
C LEU A 5 18.91 -11.05 31.21
N GLY A 6 18.30 -11.44 32.33
CA GLY A 6 16.94 -11.00 32.68
C GLY A 6 16.86 -9.50 32.94
N SER A 7 17.84 -8.89 33.62
CA SER A 7 17.88 -7.45 33.88
C SER A 7 18.17 -6.63 32.61
N LEU A 8 18.99 -7.15 31.70
CA LEU A 8 19.28 -6.51 30.41
C LEU A 8 18.07 -6.58 29.45
N ALA A 9 17.37 -7.72 29.43
CA ALA A 9 16.12 -7.85 28.67
C ALA A 9 15.02 -6.94 29.22
N ALA A 10 14.89 -6.83 30.55
CA ALA A 10 13.97 -5.92 31.21
C ALA A 10 14.30 -4.44 30.92
N SER A 11 15.59 -4.08 30.94
CA SER A 11 16.02 -2.68 30.65
C SER A 11 15.87 -2.29 29.16
N ILE A 12 15.81 -3.23 28.25
CA ILE A 12 15.61 -2.99 26.82
C ILE A 12 14.10 -2.98 26.47
N LEU A 13 13.31 -3.82 27.14
CA LEU A 13 11.87 -3.96 26.87
C LEU A 13 10.98 -3.04 27.73
N ASP A 14 11.41 -2.69 28.94
CA ASP A 14 10.63 -1.89 29.88
C ASP A 14 10.35 -0.44 29.45
N PRO A 15 11.27 0.34 28.85
CA PRO A 15 10.97 1.72 28.50
C PRO A 15 9.93 1.85 27.38
N GLY A 16 9.88 0.89 26.45
CA GLY A 16 8.94 0.91 25.34
C GLY A 16 7.55 0.38 25.72
N LEU A 17 7.49 -0.62 26.56
CA LEU A 17 6.24 -1.26 26.98
C LEU A 17 5.56 -0.48 28.12
N SER A 18 6.32 0.08 29.05
CA SER A 18 5.81 0.96 30.10
C SER A 18 5.24 2.25 29.53
N LEU A 19 5.87 2.85 28.51
CA LEU A 19 5.36 4.01 27.79
C LEU A 19 4.01 3.74 27.10
N LEU A 20 3.76 2.53 26.62
CA LEU A 20 2.47 2.13 26.03
C LEU A 20 1.37 1.89 27.10
N ILE A 21 1.75 1.59 28.33
CA ILE A 21 0.82 1.24 29.42
C ILE A 21 0.50 2.45 30.30
N GLU A 22 1.45 3.35 30.55
CA GLU A 22 1.31 4.44 31.53
C GLU A 22 0.67 5.73 31.01
N PHE A 23 0.59 5.96 29.69
CA PHE A 23 0.00 7.19 29.14
C PHE A 23 -1.22 6.92 28.24
N PRO A 24 -2.45 7.22 28.71
CA PRO A 24 -3.65 7.11 27.88
C PRO A 24 -3.61 7.99 26.63
N PHE A 25 -2.77 9.02 26.61
CA PHE A 25 -2.54 9.88 25.47
C PHE A 25 -1.75 9.17 24.37
N GLU A 26 -0.69 8.44 24.71
CA GLU A 26 0.14 7.70 23.75
C GLU A 26 -0.64 6.55 23.08
N ARG A 27 -1.50 5.86 23.83
CA ARG A 27 -2.37 4.83 23.27
C ARG A 27 -3.34 5.39 22.22
N ARG A 28 -3.98 6.51 22.50
CA ARG A 28 -4.87 7.19 21.54
C ARG A 28 -4.09 7.68 20.33
N TYR A 29 -2.89 8.21 20.54
CA TYR A 29 -1.98 8.62 19.48
C TYR A 29 -1.65 7.45 18.56
N VAL A 30 -1.13 6.34 19.08
CA VAL A 30 -0.76 5.15 18.30
C VAL A 30 -1.97 4.59 17.54
N VAL A 31 -3.11 4.43 18.20
CA VAL A 31 -4.34 3.92 17.55
C VAL A 31 -4.79 4.85 16.43
N SER A 32 -4.70 6.17 16.61
CA SER A 32 -5.09 7.13 15.58
C SER A 32 -4.19 7.06 14.33
N ILE A 33 -2.87 6.90 14.54
CA ILE A 33 -1.89 6.77 13.46
C ILE A 33 -2.12 5.45 12.68
N VAL A 34 -2.31 4.35 13.41
CA VAL A 34 -2.62 3.04 12.79
C VAL A 34 -3.88 3.13 11.95
N ARG A 35 -4.93 3.75 12.49
CA ARG A 35 -6.20 3.95 11.77
C ARG A 35 -5.99 4.76 10.48
N VAL A 36 -5.30 5.89 10.55
CA VAL A 36 -5.03 6.73 9.36
C VAL A 36 -4.21 5.94 8.34
N SER A 37 -3.16 5.24 8.77
CA SER A 37 -2.35 4.40 7.88
C SER A 37 -3.19 3.35 7.16
N LEU A 38 -4.03 2.62 7.89
CA LEU A 38 -4.89 1.58 7.33
C LEU A 38 -5.93 2.16 6.38
N VAL A 39 -6.64 3.21 6.79
CA VAL A 39 -7.68 3.84 5.95
C VAL A 39 -7.08 4.34 4.65
N VAL A 40 -5.97 5.07 4.72
CA VAL A 40 -5.33 5.63 3.52
C VAL A 40 -4.79 4.52 2.61
N SER A 41 -4.03 3.57 3.15
CA SER A 41 -3.41 2.53 2.33
C SER A 41 -4.42 1.54 1.75
N LEU A 42 -5.39 1.07 2.55
CA LEU A 42 -6.40 0.12 2.07
C LEU A 42 -7.32 0.75 1.03
N THR A 43 -7.74 2.01 1.23
CA THR A 43 -8.58 2.71 0.25
C THR A 43 -7.81 2.95 -1.05
N ALA A 44 -6.55 3.39 -0.98
CA ALA A 44 -5.72 3.59 -2.15
C ALA A 44 -5.51 2.29 -2.93
N VAL A 45 -5.21 1.19 -2.24
CA VAL A 45 -5.03 -0.13 -2.87
C VAL A 45 -6.33 -0.65 -3.48
N ALA A 46 -7.47 -0.47 -2.82
CA ALA A 46 -8.77 -0.84 -3.37
C ALA A 46 -9.07 -0.08 -4.67
N LEU A 47 -8.88 1.24 -4.68
CA LEU A 47 -9.04 2.07 -5.87
C LEU A 47 -8.06 1.68 -6.99
N SER A 48 -6.78 1.47 -6.63
CA SER A 48 -5.77 1.01 -7.58
C SER A 48 -6.12 -0.35 -8.18
N THR A 49 -6.61 -1.29 -7.37
CA THR A 49 -6.99 -2.63 -7.82
C THR A 49 -8.16 -2.58 -8.82
N LEU A 50 -9.17 -1.74 -8.54
CA LEU A 50 -10.31 -1.54 -9.43
C LEU A 50 -9.91 -1.06 -10.83
N VAL A 51 -8.83 -0.30 -10.94
CA VAL A 51 -8.29 0.18 -12.22
C VAL A 51 -7.28 -0.82 -12.79
N SER A 52 -6.36 -1.30 -11.96
CA SER A 52 -5.20 -2.09 -12.38
C SER A 52 -5.57 -3.46 -12.94
N VAL A 53 -6.50 -4.17 -12.29
CA VAL A 53 -6.86 -5.52 -12.72
C VAL A 53 -7.56 -5.52 -14.08
N PRO A 54 -8.56 -4.68 -14.36
CA PRO A 54 -9.13 -4.56 -15.70
C PRO A 54 -8.11 -4.14 -16.77
N VAL A 55 -7.21 -3.20 -16.44
CA VAL A 55 -6.15 -2.76 -17.35
C VAL A 55 -5.18 -3.91 -17.63
N ALA A 56 -4.73 -4.64 -16.62
CA ALA A 56 -3.86 -5.79 -16.77
C ALA A 56 -4.50 -6.90 -17.63
N MET A 57 -5.78 -7.17 -17.39
CA MET A 57 -6.56 -8.11 -18.20
C MET A 57 -6.67 -7.63 -19.66
N ALA A 58 -7.01 -6.39 -19.90
CA ALA A 58 -7.15 -5.82 -21.24
C ALA A 58 -5.82 -5.84 -22.01
N VAL A 59 -4.74 -5.39 -21.38
CA VAL A 59 -3.40 -5.35 -22.00
C VAL A 59 -2.84 -6.76 -22.19
N GLY A 60 -3.04 -7.67 -21.25
CA GLY A 60 -2.61 -9.06 -21.36
C GLY A 60 -3.26 -9.78 -22.53
N TYR A 61 -4.52 -9.49 -22.74
CA TYR A 61 -5.38 -10.17 -23.69
C TYR A 61 -5.33 -9.64 -25.12
N ALA A 62 -5.20 -8.32 -25.25
CA ALA A 62 -5.26 -7.67 -26.55
C ALA A 62 -3.90 -7.68 -27.24
N ASP A 63 -3.90 -8.02 -28.54
CA ASP A 63 -2.77 -7.77 -29.42
C ASP A 63 -3.07 -6.52 -30.24
N PHE A 64 -2.30 -5.47 -29.97
CA PHE A 64 -2.44 -4.18 -30.63
C PHE A 64 -1.06 -3.53 -30.91
N PRO A 65 -0.96 -2.72 -31.96
CA PRO A 65 0.27 -1.99 -32.23
C PRO A 65 0.58 -1.04 -31.06
N GLY A 66 1.81 -1.09 -30.53
CA GLY A 66 2.23 -0.28 -29.36
C GLY A 66 2.04 -0.95 -28.00
N LYS A 67 1.56 -2.21 -27.91
CA LYS A 67 1.47 -2.97 -26.65
C LYS A 67 2.78 -2.91 -25.84
N GLY A 68 3.94 -3.08 -26.51
CA GLY A 68 5.25 -3.02 -25.86
C GLY A 68 5.51 -1.66 -25.19
N LEU A 69 5.07 -0.56 -25.80
CA LEU A 69 5.20 0.77 -25.21
C LEU A 69 4.30 0.92 -23.95
N VAL A 70 3.07 0.42 -24.03
CA VAL A 70 2.15 0.44 -22.86
C VAL A 70 2.74 -0.38 -21.71
N VAL A 71 3.27 -1.56 -21.97
CA VAL A 71 3.95 -2.39 -20.96
C VAL A 71 5.19 -1.70 -20.42
N ALA A 72 5.98 -1.05 -21.27
CA ALA A 72 7.14 -0.28 -20.82
C ALA A 72 6.75 0.90 -19.90
N VAL A 73 5.67 1.62 -20.22
CA VAL A 73 5.14 2.70 -19.36
C VAL A 73 4.66 2.16 -18.02
N ILE A 74 3.93 1.04 -17.99
CA ILE A 74 3.47 0.39 -16.76
C ILE A 74 4.69 0.02 -15.89
N ASN A 75 5.69 -0.64 -16.47
CA ASN A 75 6.90 -1.06 -15.76
C ASN A 75 7.73 0.13 -15.25
N THR A 76 7.86 1.18 -16.05
CA THR A 76 8.54 2.43 -15.64
C THR A 76 7.80 3.08 -14.48
N GLY A 77 6.48 3.01 -14.46
CA GLY A 77 5.64 3.51 -13.39
C GLY A 77 5.94 2.90 -12.01
N MET A 78 6.41 1.64 -11.96
CA MET A 78 6.82 1.00 -10.69
C MET A 78 8.03 1.70 -10.05
N GLY A 79 8.91 2.28 -10.86
CA GLY A 79 10.13 2.98 -10.42
C GLY A 79 9.94 4.48 -10.16
N LEU A 80 8.73 5.02 -10.26
CA LEU A 80 8.50 6.45 -10.05
C LEU A 80 8.95 6.90 -8.65
N PRO A 81 9.76 7.97 -8.55
CA PRO A 81 10.13 8.54 -7.27
C PRO A 81 8.91 9.08 -6.54
N SER A 82 8.65 8.55 -5.35
CA SER A 82 7.43 8.88 -4.59
C SER A 82 7.32 10.37 -4.24
N VAL A 83 8.46 11.01 -3.98
CA VAL A 83 8.54 12.46 -3.73
C VAL A 83 8.03 13.26 -4.94
N VAL A 84 8.40 12.85 -6.16
CA VAL A 84 7.95 13.52 -7.40
C VAL A 84 6.45 13.34 -7.58
N VAL A 85 5.93 12.12 -7.37
CA VAL A 85 4.49 11.87 -7.42
C VAL A 85 3.75 12.69 -6.36
N GLY A 86 4.28 12.76 -5.14
CA GLY A 86 3.74 13.61 -4.08
C GLY A 86 3.65 15.09 -4.48
N LEU A 87 4.71 15.62 -5.10
CA LEU A 87 4.72 17.01 -5.60
C LEU A 87 3.70 17.25 -6.71
N VAL A 88 3.61 16.32 -7.67
CA VAL A 88 2.63 16.43 -8.77
C VAL A 88 1.20 16.40 -8.23
N VAL A 89 0.90 15.48 -7.29
CA VAL A 89 -0.43 15.40 -6.67
C VAL A 89 -0.70 16.64 -5.83
N LEU A 90 0.27 17.11 -5.03
CA LEU A 90 0.13 18.34 -4.25
C LEU A 90 -0.18 19.54 -5.15
N PHE A 91 0.54 19.68 -6.27
CA PHE A 91 0.25 20.72 -7.26
C PHE A 91 -1.17 20.58 -7.84
N ALA A 92 -1.55 19.34 -8.19
CA ALA A 92 -2.89 19.09 -8.76
C ALA A 92 -4.03 19.44 -7.81
N VAL A 93 -3.87 19.24 -6.49
CA VAL A 93 -4.89 19.53 -5.47
C VAL A 93 -4.75 20.93 -4.86
N SER A 94 -3.67 21.67 -5.16
CA SER A 94 -3.48 23.04 -4.69
C SER A 94 -4.48 24.01 -5.35
N ASN A 95 -4.70 25.18 -4.77
CA ASN A 95 -5.62 26.19 -5.28
C ASN A 95 -5.34 26.61 -6.72
N GLN A 96 -4.11 26.43 -7.20
CA GLN A 96 -3.71 26.71 -8.59
C GLN A 96 -3.81 25.50 -9.51
N GLY A 97 -4.11 24.33 -8.95
CA GLY A 97 -4.22 23.08 -9.69
C GLY A 97 -5.64 22.77 -10.16
N PRO A 98 -5.79 21.76 -11.02
CA PRO A 98 -7.10 21.39 -11.59
C PRO A 98 -8.11 20.86 -10.56
N LEU A 99 -7.68 20.43 -9.40
CA LEU A 99 -8.51 19.94 -8.30
C LEU A 99 -8.59 20.92 -7.13
N GLY A 100 -8.12 22.17 -7.30
CA GLY A 100 -8.05 23.18 -6.24
C GLY A 100 -9.40 23.55 -5.63
N THR A 101 -10.49 23.43 -6.39
CA THR A 101 -11.86 23.71 -5.92
C THR A 101 -12.35 22.73 -4.84
N PHE A 102 -11.67 21.62 -4.63
CA PHE A 102 -12.05 20.58 -3.65
C PHE A 102 -11.39 20.75 -2.29
N ASP A 103 -10.50 21.73 -2.09
CA ASP A 103 -9.78 22.00 -0.83
C ASP A 103 -9.11 20.75 -0.21
N LEU A 104 -8.42 19.96 -1.06
CA LEU A 104 -7.85 18.67 -0.66
C LEU A 104 -6.46 18.78 -0.05
N VAL A 105 -5.81 19.93 -0.05
CA VAL A 105 -4.44 20.10 0.44
C VAL A 105 -4.35 19.66 1.92
N PHE A 106 -3.36 18.83 2.22
CA PHE A 106 -3.12 18.28 3.55
C PHE A 106 -4.30 17.51 4.16
N THR A 107 -5.04 16.79 3.32
CA THR A 107 -6.13 15.91 3.75
C THR A 107 -5.81 14.44 3.52
N PRO A 108 -6.49 13.50 4.23
CA PRO A 108 -6.39 12.07 3.95
C PRO A 108 -6.78 11.71 2.51
N THR A 109 -7.69 12.45 1.91
CA THR A 109 -8.12 12.24 0.50
C THR A 109 -6.98 12.48 -0.46
N ALA A 110 -6.21 13.56 -0.29
CA ALA A 110 -5.04 13.82 -1.11
C ALA A 110 -3.96 12.74 -0.93
N MET A 111 -3.79 12.22 0.28
CA MET A 111 -2.90 11.09 0.54
C MET A 111 -3.36 9.82 -0.19
N ILE A 112 -4.67 9.52 -0.18
CA ILE A 112 -5.26 8.40 -0.92
C ILE A 112 -4.99 8.55 -2.41
N LEU A 113 -5.21 9.75 -2.99
CA LEU A 113 -4.93 10.01 -4.41
C LEU A 113 -3.46 9.74 -4.75
N SER A 114 -2.53 10.26 -3.96
CA SER A 114 -1.10 10.07 -4.18
C SER A 114 -0.69 8.59 -4.09
N GLN A 115 -1.19 7.86 -3.11
CA GLN A 115 -0.92 6.44 -2.96
C GLN A 115 -1.58 5.60 -4.06
N THR A 116 -2.77 5.99 -4.54
CA THR A 116 -3.42 5.34 -5.68
C THR A 116 -2.55 5.45 -6.93
N VAL A 117 -1.99 6.63 -7.22
CA VAL A 117 -1.06 6.83 -8.35
C VAL A 117 0.17 5.94 -8.24
N LEU A 118 0.73 5.78 -7.04
CA LEU A 118 1.92 4.95 -6.82
C LEU A 118 1.64 3.44 -6.83
N ALA A 119 0.51 3.01 -6.31
CA ALA A 119 0.15 1.59 -6.23
C ALA A 119 -0.33 1.04 -7.57
N THR A 120 -0.99 1.87 -8.40
CA THR A 120 -1.57 1.45 -9.69
C THR A 120 -0.56 0.77 -10.61
N PRO A 121 0.61 1.34 -10.94
CA PRO A 121 1.56 0.66 -11.83
C PRO A 121 2.12 -0.63 -11.25
N VAL A 122 2.30 -0.71 -9.93
CA VAL A 122 2.77 -1.93 -9.25
C VAL A 122 1.74 -3.05 -9.39
N ILE A 123 0.49 -2.77 -9.04
CA ILE A 123 -0.58 -3.76 -9.14
C ILE A 123 -0.82 -4.15 -10.60
N THR A 124 -0.77 -3.18 -11.53
CA THR A 124 -0.96 -3.46 -12.96
C THR A 124 0.14 -4.34 -13.51
N ALA A 125 1.41 -4.04 -13.26
CA ALA A 125 2.54 -4.80 -13.77
C ALA A 125 2.54 -6.25 -13.26
N VAL A 126 2.35 -6.45 -11.96
CA VAL A 126 2.34 -7.80 -11.37
C VAL A 126 1.09 -8.58 -11.80
N SER A 127 -0.08 -7.92 -11.89
CA SER A 127 -1.30 -8.56 -12.42
C SER A 127 -1.15 -8.92 -13.88
N LEU A 128 -0.51 -8.07 -14.69
CA LEU A 128 -0.25 -8.33 -16.11
C LEU A 128 0.66 -9.55 -16.26
N ALA A 129 1.73 -9.65 -15.48
CA ALA A 129 2.60 -10.82 -15.48
C ALA A 129 1.83 -12.10 -15.11
N ALA A 130 0.93 -12.02 -14.11
CA ALA A 130 0.10 -13.15 -13.72
C ALA A 130 -0.89 -13.58 -14.82
N VAL A 131 -1.51 -12.62 -15.50
CA VAL A 131 -2.45 -12.87 -16.59
C VAL A 131 -1.74 -13.49 -17.80
N THR A 132 -0.57 -12.97 -18.15
CA THR A 132 0.20 -13.48 -19.31
C THR A 132 0.92 -14.80 -19.03
N SER A 133 1.01 -15.25 -17.77
CA SER A 133 1.56 -16.56 -17.41
C SER A 133 0.54 -17.71 -17.43
N VAL A 134 -0.74 -17.42 -17.68
CA VAL A 134 -1.76 -18.47 -17.81
C VAL A 134 -1.52 -19.29 -19.08
N ASP A 135 -1.55 -20.62 -18.94
CA ASP A 135 -1.32 -21.54 -20.04
C ASP A 135 -2.38 -21.39 -21.15
N ASP A 136 -1.94 -21.23 -22.39
CA ASP A 136 -2.82 -21.07 -23.54
C ASP A 136 -3.73 -22.30 -23.74
N GLY A 137 -3.25 -23.50 -23.37
CA GLY A 137 -4.04 -24.73 -23.49
C GLY A 137 -5.29 -24.72 -22.61
N VAL A 138 -5.24 -24.09 -21.41
CA VAL A 138 -6.42 -23.92 -20.56
C VAL A 138 -7.43 -22.98 -21.20
N VAL A 139 -6.94 -21.95 -21.84
CA VAL A 139 -7.75 -20.93 -22.50
C VAL A 139 -8.38 -21.51 -23.79
N ASP A 140 -7.61 -22.26 -24.54
CA ASP A 140 -8.06 -22.91 -25.79
C ASP A 140 -9.06 -24.02 -25.51
N ALA A 141 -8.93 -24.75 -24.39
CA ALA A 141 -9.92 -25.74 -23.97
C ALA A 141 -11.30 -25.11 -23.71
N ALA A 142 -11.33 -23.89 -23.16
CA ALA A 142 -12.58 -23.15 -22.96
C ALA A 142 -13.27 -22.84 -24.33
N TYR A 143 -12.48 -22.49 -25.35
CA TYR A 143 -13.01 -22.28 -26.70
C TYR A 143 -13.49 -23.58 -27.37
N ALA A 144 -12.74 -24.66 -27.22
CA ALA A 144 -13.11 -25.96 -27.80
C ALA A 144 -14.45 -26.46 -27.24
N MET A 145 -14.81 -26.05 -26.02
CA MET A 145 -16.11 -26.34 -25.42
C MET A 145 -17.22 -25.34 -25.79
N GLY A 146 -16.98 -24.46 -26.77
CA GLY A 146 -17.96 -23.48 -27.24
C GLY A 146 -18.02 -22.18 -26.43
N GLY A 147 -17.01 -21.91 -25.64
CA GLY A 147 -16.92 -20.69 -24.83
C GLY A 147 -16.79 -19.41 -25.65
N THR A 148 -17.35 -18.34 -25.17
CA THR A 148 -17.28 -16.99 -25.72
C THR A 148 -15.97 -16.28 -25.33
N ARG A 149 -15.74 -15.07 -25.89
CA ARG A 149 -14.61 -14.20 -25.45
C ARG A 149 -14.70 -13.84 -23.98
N LEU A 150 -15.91 -13.71 -23.43
CA LEU A 150 -16.13 -13.44 -22.02
C LEU A 150 -15.75 -14.65 -21.15
N ASP A 151 -16.10 -15.86 -21.57
CA ASP A 151 -15.74 -17.09 -20.86
C ASP A 151 -14.22 -17.25 -20.79
N ARG A 152 -13.53 -16.93 -21.85
CA ARG A 152 -12.07 -16.88 -21.88
C ARG A 152 -11.51 -15.90 -20.84
N LEU A 153 -12.01 -14.65 -20.79
CA LEU A 153 -11.60 -13.66 -19.79
C LEU A 153 -11.83 -14.16 -18.36
N LEU A 154 -12.96 -14.77 -18.11
CA LEU A 154 -13.32 -15.31 -16.80
C LEU A 154 -12.40 -16.48 -16.38
N VAL A 155 -12.10 -17.39 -17.33
CA VAL A 155 -11.18 -18.51 -17.08
C VAL A 155 -9.78 -17.99 -16.79
N THR A 156 -9.25 -17.08 -17.61
CA THR A 156 -7.93 -16.46 -17.36
C THR A 156 -7.88 -15.73 -16.02
N GLY A 157 -8.89 -14.95 -15.70
CA GLY A 157 -8.96 -14.25 -14.39
C GLY A 157 -9.02 -15.20 -13.21
N LYS A 158 -9.72 -16.35 -13.38
CA LYS A 158 -9.81 -17.39 -12.36
C LYS A 158 -8.47 -18.12 -12.17
N GLU A 159 -7.76 -18.42 -13.24
CA GLU A 159 -6.41 -19.02 -13.16
C GLU A 159 -5.38 -18.04 -12.61
N ALA A 160 -5.40 -16.78 -13.05
CA ALA A 160 -4.49 -15.74 -12.58
C ALA A 160 -4.78 -15.23 -11.16
N ARG A 161 -5.86 -15.67 -10.50
CA ARG A 161 -6.35 -15.09 -9.24
C ARG A 161 -5.30 -14.98 -8.12
N TYR A 162 -4.45 -15.97 -7.98
CA TYR A 162 -3.40 -15.98 -6.95
C TYR A 162 -2.28 -14.98 -7.29
N GLY A 163 -1.93 -14.87 -8.57
CA GLY A 163 -0.99 -13.85 -9.03
C GLY A 163 -1.57 -12.44 -8.89
N ILE A 164 -2.86 -12.25 -9.17
CA ILE A 164 -3.57 -10.98 -8.92
C ILE A 164 -3.61 -10.67 -7.42
N LEU A 165 -3.85 -11.65 -6.55
CA LEU A 165 -3.77 -11.46 -5.10
C LEU A 165 -2.35 -11.03 -4.69
N THR A 166 -1.32 -11.67 -5.24
CA THR A 166 0.08 -11.26 -5.01
C THR A 166 0.34 -9.82 -5.47
N ALA A 167 -0.25 -9.40 -6.59
CA ALA A 167 -0.17 -8.03 -7.07
C ALA A 167 -0.78 -7.02 -6.08
N VAL A 168 -1.96 -7.33 -5.54
CA VAL A 168 -2.63 -6.51 -4.53
C VAL A 168 -1.79 -6.42 -3.25
N LEU A 169 -1.19 -7.54 -2.81
CA LEU A 169 -0.28 -7.57 -1.66
C LEU A 169 0.98 -6.70 -1.89
N ALA A 170 1.56 -6.77 -3.08
CA ALA A 170 2.70 -5.94 -3.46
C ALA A 170 2.33 -4.45 -3.43
N GLY A 171 1.18 -4.08 -4.00
CA GLY A 171 0.64 -2.72 -3.94
C GLY A 171 0.38 -2.25 -2.52
N LEU A 172 -0.14 -3.11 -1.65
CA LEU A 172 -0.40 -2.80 -0.24
C LEU A 172 0.91 -2.59 0.53
N GLY A 173 1.90 -3.47 0.33
CA GLY A 173 3.24 -3.29 0.90
C GLY A 173 3.86 -1.96 0.49
N ARG A 174 3.73 -1.60 -0.78
CA ARG A 174 4.18 -0.29 -1.30
C ARG A 174 3.46 0.87 -0.60
N ALA A 175 2.12 0.80 -0.49
CA ALA A 175 1.31 1.87 0.09
C ALA A 175 1.56 2.05 1.61
N ILE A 176 1.66 0.96 2.37
CA ILE A 176 1.89 1.04 3.83
C ILE A 176 3.30 1.54 4.16
N SER A 177 4.30 1.19 3.37
CA SER A 177 5.70 1.59 3.61
C SER A 177 6.04 2.99 3.11
N GLU A 178 5.13 3.67 2.42
CA GLU A 178 5.37 4.95 1.80
C GLU A 178 5.53 6.09 2.82
N VAL A 179 6.57 6.90 2.66
CA VAL A 179 6.86 8.07 3.49
C VAL A 179 6.81 9.36 2.67
N GLY A 180 7.50 9.39 1.53
CA GLY A 180 7.82 10.62 0.81
C GLY A 180 6.59 11.35 0.30
N SER A 181 5.77 10.67 -0.51
CA SER A 181 4.56 11.27 -1.09
C SER A 181 3.54 11.64 -0.02
N VAL A 182 3.34 10.73 0.96
CA VAL A 182 2.40 10.92 2.07
C VAL A 182 2.77 12.14 2.92
N LEU A 183 4.08 12.33 3.18
CA LEU A 183 4.57 13.48 3.92
C LEU A 183 4.31 14.80 3.18
N ILE A 184 4.57 14.82 1.87
CA ILE A 184 4.40 16.01 1.04
C ILE A 184 2.93 16.39 0.92
N VAL A 185 2.06 15.44 0.61
CA VAL A 185 0.64 15.69 0.33
C VAL A 185 -0.18 15.82 1.61
N GLY A 186 0.21 15.08 2.67
CA GLY A 186 -0.51 15.03 3.95
C GLY A 186 -0.04 16.05 4.98
N GLY A 187 1.18 16.56 4.88
CA GLY A 187 1.72 17.55 5.83
C GLY A 187 1.98 17.03 7.25
N ASN A 188 1.79 15.74 7.52
CA ASN A 188 2.05 15.10 8.83
C ASN A 188 1.32 15.76 10.01
N ILE A 189 0.06 16.13 9.85
CA ILE A 189 -0.73 16.93 10.79
C ILE A 189 -1.33 16.05 11.89
N ALA A 190 -1.27 16.56 13.12
CA ALA A 190 -2.02 16.05 14.27
C ALA A 190 -2.89 17.14 14.88
N ARG A 191 -3.95 16.77 15.60
CA ARG A 191 -4.80 17.66 16.37
C ARG A 191 -4.13 18.09 17.66
N ALA A 192 -4.68 19.08 18.34
CA ALA A 192 -4.19 19.56 19.63
C ALA A 192 -4.23 18.48 20.73
N ASP A 193 -5.16 17.51 20.62
CA ASP A 193 -5.26 16.35 21.50
C ASP A 193 -4.25 15.23 21.18
N GLY A 194 -3.36 15.48 20.20
CA GLY A 194 -2.35 14.54 19.72
C GLY A 194 -2.88 13.50 18.74
N THR A 195 -4.18 13.41 18.45
CA THR A 195 -4.70 12.45 17.49
C THR A 195 -4.29 12.80 16.06
N SER A 196 -4.04 11.79 15.24
CA SER A 196 -3.62 11.98 13.85
C SER A 196 -4.76 12.48 12.97
N VAL A 197 -4.47 13.44 12.10
CA VAL A 197 -5.29 13.82 10.94
C VAL A 197 -4.72 13.18 9.67
N THR A 198 -3.43 13.41 9.40
CA THR A 198 -2.73 12.93 8.20
C THR A 198 -1.40 12.22 8.52
N ARG A 199 -1.07 12.08 9.81
CA ARG A 199 0.13 11.37 10.23
C ARG A 199 -0.09 9.86 10.13
N THR A 200 0.78 9.18 9.37
CA THR A 200 0.81 7.71 9.24
C THR A 200 1.87 7.10 10.15
N LEU A 201 1.90 5.77 10.27
CA LEU A 201 2.95 5.06 11.01
C LEU A 201 4.35 5.44 10.49
N THR A 202 4.54 5.45 9.19
CA THR A 202 5.84 5.75 8.56
C THR A 202 6.27 7.19 8.79
N THR A 203 5.37 8.17 8.66
CA THR A 203 5.68 9.57 8.91
C THR A 203 5.84 9.88 10.39
N ALA A 204 5.15 9.15 11.28
CA ALA A 204 5.34 9.23 12.72
C ALA A 204 6.72 8.70 13.14
N ILE A 205 7.13 7.51 12.64
CA ILE A 205 8.46 6.95 12.87
C ILE A 205 9.55 7.96 12.48
N GLN A 206 9.43 8.57 11.31
CA GLN A 206 10.38 9.57 10.83
C GLN A 206 10.42 10.80 11.75
N LEU A 207 9.27 11.30 12.19
CA LEU A 207 9.16 12.45 13.08
C LEU A 207 9.83 12.16 14.44
N GLU A 208 9.46 11.03 15.07
CA GLU A 208 9.99 10.63 16.38
C GLU A 208 11.52 10.42 16.34
N ALA A 209 12.00 9.76 15.28
CA ALA A 209 13.43 9.58 15.07
C ALA A 209 14.20 10.92 14.91
N ARG A 210 13.63 11.88 14.16
CA ARG A 210 14.23 13.22 13.99
C ARG A 210 14.26 14.03 15.30
N GLN A 211 13.32 13.75 16.20
CA GLN A 211 13.27 14.40 17.53
C GLN A 211 14.14 13.70 18.58
N GLY A 212 14.90 12.66 18.19
CA GLY A 212 15.75 11.89 19.10
C GLY A 212 14.98 10.90 19.98
N ARG A 213 13.67 10.75 19.80
CA ARG A 213 12.82 9.80 20.54
C ARG A 213 12.87 8.41 19.92
N TYR A 214 14.08 7.82 19.91
CA TYR A 214 14.34 6.55 19.24
C TYR A 214 13.53 5.38 19.79
N GLY A 215 13.27 5.34 21.11
CA GLY A 215 12.45 4.30 21.74
C GLY A 215 11.05 4.24 21.16
N LEU A 216 10.37 5.41 21.05
CA LEU A 216 9.05 5.51 20.47
C LEU A 216 9.07 5.19 18.96
N ALA A 217 10.07 5.69 18.23
CA ALA A 217 10.24 5.38 16.80
C ALA A 217 10.39 3.88 16.55
N LEU A 218 11.19 3.17 17.37
CA LEU A 218 11.35 1.72 17.28
C LEU A 218 10.08 0.96 17.62
N THR A 219 9.34 1.41 18.63
CA THR A 219 8.04 0.82 19.01
C THR A 219 7.02 0.94 17.86
N LEU A 220 6.90 2.13 17.26
CA LEU A 220 6.04 2.34 16.08
C LEU A 220 6.51 1.49 14.89
N GLY A 221 7.82 1.34 14.71
CA GLY A 221 8.41 0.45 13.71
C GLY A 221 8.02 -1.02 13.92
N ALA A 222 8.09 -1.50 15.17
CA ALA A 222 7.65 -2.85 15.51
C ALA A 222 6.15 -3.06 15.26
N VAL A 223 5.31 -2.05 15.60
CA VAL A 223 3.87 -2.06 15.28
C VAL A 223 3.64 -2.13 13.78
N LEU A 224 4.39 -1.35 12.97
CA LEU A 224 4.29 -1.37 11.52
C LEU A 224 4.63 -2.75 10.94
N VAL A 225 5.75 -3.35 11.39
CA VAL A 225 6.17 -4.68 10.94
C VAL A 225 5.14 -5.74 11.32
N ALA A 226 4.66 -5.74 12.57
CA ALA A 226 3.62 -6.65 13.03
C ALA A 226 2.33 -6.51 12.22
N LEU A 227 1.91 -5.28 11.90
CA LEU A 227 0.74 -4.98 11.09
C LEU A 227 0.89 -5.54 9.67
N VAL A 228 2.03 -5.31 9.02
CA VAL A 228 2.31 -5.82 7.67
C VAL A 228 2.32 -7.34 7.66
N LEU A 229 2.97 -7.99 8.63
CA LEU A 229 2.99 -9.45 8.76
C LEU A 229 1.58 -9.99 8.99
N PHE A 230 0.78 -9.36 9.84
CA PHE A 230 -0.60 -9.76 10.11
C PHE A 230 -1.46 -9.69 8.85
N ILE A 231 -1.43 -8.56 8.13
CA ILE A 231 -2.22 -8.36 6.91
C ILE A 231 -1.80 -9.37 5.84
N ASN A 232 -0.50 -9.55 5.60
CA ASN A 232 0.00 -10.53 4.66
C ASN A 232 -0.41 -11.97 5.04
N GLY A 233 -0.31 -12.32 6.32
CA GLY A 233 -0.72 -13.63 6.82
C GLY A 233 -2.21 -13.90 6.63
N VAL A 234 -3.07 -12.91 6.88
CA VAL A 234 -4.53 -13.01 6.66
C VAL A 234 -4.84 -13.18 5.17
N LEU A 235 -4.24 -12.36 4.31
CA LEU A 235 -4.50 -12.39 2.87
C LEU A 235 -4.00 -13.69 2.22
N LEU A 236 -2.85 -14.20 2.65
CA LEU A 236 -2.34 -15.50 2.19
C LEU A 236 -3.27 -16.66 2.61
N ARG A 237 -3.81 -16.63 3.83
CA ARG A 237 -4.79 -17.63 4.27
C ARG A 237 -6.09 -17.57 3.48
N LEU A 238 -6.60 -16.36 3.22
CA LEU A 238 -7.82 -16.15 2.42
C LEU A 238 -7.62 -16.51 0.96
N GLY A 239 -6.40 -16.31 0.42
CA GLY A 239 -6.02 -16.70 -0.93
C GLY A 239 -5.89 -18.21 -1.16
N GLY A 240 -6.05 -19.04 -0.11
CA GLY A 240 -6.00 -20.50 -0.20
C GLY A 240 -4.60 -21.00 -0.51
N GLY A 241 -3.67 -20.83 0.44
CA GLY A 241 -2.29 -21.28 0.31
C GLY A 241 -2.17 -22.71 -0.20
N ARG A 242 -1.89 -22.84 -1.49
CA ARG A 242 -1.26 -24.00 -2.09
C ARG A 242 0.09 -23.52 -2.62
N THR A 243 1.10 -23.63 -1.77
CA THR A 243 2.49 -23.76 -2.17
C THR A 243 2.75 -25.22 -2.47
#